data_f36b9e6389121297068734dfd18d5302
#
_entry.id   f36b9e6389121297068734dfd18d5302
#
_cell.length_a   1.000
_cell.length_b   1.000
_cell.length_c   1.000
_cell.angle_alpha   90.00
_cell.angle_beta   90.00
_cell.angle_gamma   90.00
#
_symmetry.space_group_name_H-M   'P 1'
#
loop_
_entity.id
_entity.type
_entity.pdbx_description
1 polymer ?
#
loop_
_entity_poly.entity_id
_entity_poly.type
_entity_poly.pdbx_seq_one_letter_code
_entity_poly.pdbx_strand_id
1 'polypeptide(L)'
;MIVSGWGAAGHVTISNNDFDGATSWSASCNGEHYWVLLLLGAKDYYTFVGNYIHSASGRAPHMGTDQNNAEIIFHGVNNYFKDIGGHAFDIDVGTTVLLEGNYFDAVSTPITTDSLTKSNLYSVVTVDDASGCTASLGYICEWNRLAGSGSFPSSTSSTALSNLAPYKSSLVGHIGVADVPASVLANAGIGKI
;
A
#
# COMPACT_ATOMS: atom_id res chain seq x y z
N MET A 1 1.61 12.61 7.51
CA MET A 1 0.21 12.77 7.92
C MET A 1 -0.18 11.72 8.96
N ILE A 2 0.13 10.44 8.77
CA ILE A 2 -0.04 9.41 9.80
C ILE A 2 1.33 8.84 10.15
N VAL A 3 1.60 8.70 11.46
CA VAL A 3 2.79 8.01 11.97
C VAL A 3 2.33 7.01 13.02
N SER A 4 2.58 5.72 12.83
CA SER A 4 2.57 4.76 13.93
C SER A 4 3.95 4.75 14.59
N GLY A 5 3.97 4.76 15.91
CA GLY A 5 5.23 4.73 16.67
C GLY A 5 5.79 3.31 16.79
N TRP A 6 6.79 3.15 17.64
CA TRP A 6 7.49 1.88 17.88
C TRP A 6 6.66 0.85 18.66
N GLY A 7 5.70 1.29 19.45
CA GLY A 7 4.79 0.39 20.14
C GLY A 7 3.83 -0.28 19.18
N ALA A 8 3.33 -1.47 19.50
CA ALA A 8 2.33 -2.17 18.71
C ALA A 8 1.03 -1.38 18.68
N ALA A 9 0.52 -1.08 17.49
CA ALA A 9 -0.78 -0.47 17.30
C ALA A 9 -1.91 -1.52 17.29
N GLY A 10 -1.59 -2.77 16.98
CA GLY A 10 -2.54 -3.87 16.89
C GLY A 10 -3.23 -3.93 15.53
N HIS A 11 -4.55 -4.13 15.50
CA HIS A 11 -5.32 -4.23 14.26
C HIS A 11 -5.87 -2.87 13.86
N VAL A 12 -5.46 -2.37 12.71
CA VAL A 12 -5.79 -1.03 12.22
C VAL A 12 -6.37 -1.09 10.82
N THR A 13 -7.51 -0.46 10.61
CA THR A 13 -8.07 -0.22 9.27
C THR A 13 -7.96 1.26 8.94
N ILE A 14 -7.35 1.57 7.80
CA ILE A 14 -7.30 2.90 7.21
C ILE A 14 -8.07 2.80 5.89
N SER A 15 -9.27 3.37 5.84
CA SER A 15 -10.15 3.20 4.70
C SER A 15 -10.83 4.50 4.28
N ASN A 16 -11.01 4.68 2.98
CA ASN A 16 -11.76 5.78 2.37
C ASN A 16 -11.29 7.18 2.82
N ASN A 17 -10.00 7.34 3.07
CA ASN A 17 -9.43 8.64 3.36
C ASN A 17 -8.93 9.31 2.08
N ASP A 18 -8.95 10.63 2.09
CA ASP A 18 -8.32 11.49 1.10
C ASP A 18 -7.04 12.07 1.72
N PHE A 19 -5.88 11.62 1.21
CA PHE A 19 -4.56 12.10 1.61
C PHE A 19 -4.02 13.05 0.55
N ASP A 20 -4.40 14.32 0.65
CA ASP A 20 -3.89 15.40 -0.19
C ASP A 20 -2.52 15.86 0.30
N GLY A 21 -1.50 15.59 -0.49
CA GLY A 21 -0.12 15.99 -0.21
C GLY A 21 0.22 17.42 -0.62
N ALA A 22 -0.69 18.16 -1.26
CA ALA A 22 -0.43 19.53 -1.66
C ALA A 22 -0.17 20.43 -0.43
N THR A 23 0.96 21.16 -0.44
CA THR A 23 1.36 21.98 0.71
C THR A 23 2.33 23.07 0.32
N SER A 24 2.19 24.26 0.92
CA SER A 24 3.19 25.33 0.84
C SER A 24 4.42 25.08 1.72
N TRP A 25 4.39 24.05 2.59
CA TRP A 25 5.46 23.68 3.54
C TRP A 25 6.10 22.35 3.12
N SER A 26 6.59 22.30 1.88
CA SER A 26 7.21 21.12 1.33
C SER A 26 8.67 20.95 1.78
N ALA A 27 8.99 19.78 2.34
CA ALA A 27 10.38 19.44 2.68
C ALA A 27 11.27 19.32 1.42
N SER A 28 10.68 19.00 0.28
CA SER A 28 11.35 18.88 -1.02
C SER A 28 11.28 20.17 -1.86
N CYS A 29 10.72 21.26 -1.33
CA CYS A 29 10.53 22.54 -2.01
C CYS A 29 9.77 22.46 -3.35
N ASN A 30 8.90 21.46 -3.50
CA ASN A 30 8.14 21.19 -4.72
C ASN A 30 6.63 21.37 -4.57
N GLY A 31 6.16 21.89 -3.44
CA GLY A 31 4.73 22.06 -3.18
C GLY A 31 4.01 20.80 -2.71
N GLU A 32 4.74 19.71 -2.48
CA GLU A 32 4.19 18.41 -2.12
C GLU A 32 4.76 17.88 -0.81
N HIS A 33 3.94 17.17 -0.08
CA HIS A 33 4.33 16.55 1.19
C HIS A 33 5.08 15.22 0.95
N TYR A 34 6.26 15.08 1.59
CA TYR A 34 7.09 13.88 1.42
C TYR A 34 6.69 12.74 2.37
N TRP A 35 6.32 13.04 3.61
CA TRP A 35 6.00 12.03 4.63
C TRP A 35 4.48 11.86 4.77
N VAL A 36 3.87 11.04 3.89
CA VAL A 36 2.43 10.82 3.94
C VAL A 36 2.07 9.83 5.05
N LEU A 37 2.67 8.62 5.01
CA LEU A 37 2.45 7.59 6.02
C LEU A 37 3.78 6.97 6.42
N LEU A 38 3.98 6.79 7.75
CA LEU A 38 5.14 6.13 8.34
C LEU A 38 4.66 5.09 9.34
N LEU A 39 4.88 3.80 9.04
CA LEU A 39 4.39 2.66 9.81
C LEU A 39 5.58 1.85 10.32
N LEU A 40 5.87 1.91 11.62
CA LEU A 40 7.10 1.40 12.24
C LEU A 40 6.87 0.43 13.39
N GLY A 41 5.63 0.03 13.64
CA GLY A 41 5.26 -0.68 14.86
C GLY A 41 5.88 -2.07 15.02
N ALA A 42 6.00 -2.52 16.26
CA ALA A 42 6.59 -3.79 16.64
C ALA A 42 5.65 -4.99 16.38
N LYS A 43 4.34 -4.77 16.25
CA LYS A 43 3.36 -5.82 15.97
C LYS A 43 2.06 -5.22 15.46
N ASP A 44 2.06 -4.79 14.21
CA ASP A 44 0.96 -4.05 13.60
C ASP A 44 0.34 -4.84 12.45
N TYR A 45 -0.99 -4.81 12.37
CA TYR A 45 -1.76 -5.45 11.32
C TYR A 45 -2.63 -4.40 10.64
N TYR A 46 -2.30 -4.07 9.39
CA TYR A 46 -2.98 -3.01 8.65
C TYR A 46 -3.84 -3.54 7.52
N THR A 47 -5.07 -3.05 7.45
CA THR A 47 -5.88 -3.03 6.23
C THR A 47 -5.91 -1.60 5.70
N PHE A 48 -5.39 -1.40 4.49
CA PHE A 48 -5.33 -0.11 3.81
C PHE A 48 -6.14 -0.21 2.52
N VAL A 49 -7.38 0.33 2.52
CA VAL A 49 -8.36 0.06 1.47
C VAL A 49 -9.13 1.32 1.05
N GLY A 50 -9.29 1.50 -0.25
CA GLY A 50 -10.17 2.54 -0.80
C GLY A 50 -9.70 3.96 -0.53
N ASN A 51 -8.42 4.16 -0.20
CA ASN A 51 -7.88 5.49 0.05
C ASN A 51 -7.47 6.18 -1.24
N TYR A 52 -7.63 7.49 -1.28
CA TYR A 52 -7.10 8.37 -2.30
C TYR A 52 -5.82 9.03 -1.78
N ILE A 53 -4.70 8.80 -2.44
CA ILE A 53 -3.40 9.39 -2.08
C ILE A 53 -2.91 10.16 -3.30
N HIS A 54 -2.74 11.48 -3.17
CA HIS A 54 -2.40 12.28 -4.32
C HIS A 54 -1.54 13.51 -3.98
N SER A 55 -0.93 14.09 -5.02
CA SER A 55 -0.11 15.31 -4.93
C SER A 55 0.97 15.20 -3.84
N ALA A 56 1.67 14.05 -3.81
CA ALA A 56 2.68 13.77 -2.80
C ALA A 56 4.05 13.52 -3.46
N SER A 57 5.12 13.77 -2.74
CA SER A 57 6.48 13.56 -3.24
C SER A 57 7.18 12.32 -2.68
N GLY A 58 6.55 11.55 -1.80
CA GLY A 58 7.11 10.28 -1.36
C GLY A 58 6.48 9.69 -0.10
N ARG A 59 6.94 8.50 0.28
CA ARG A 59 6.57 7.73 1.48
C ARG A 59 5.07 7.62 1.70
N ALA A 60 4.41 7.03 0.74
CA ALA A 60 2.96 6.89 0.74
C ALA A 60 2.45 5.45 0.54
N PRO A 61 2.85 4.51 1.45
CA PRO A 61 3.55 4.60 2.74
C PRO A 61 5.05 4.28 2.70
N HIS A 62 5.79 4.69 3.73
CA HIS A 62 6.99 4.00 4.20
C HIS A 62 6.60 3.06 5.35
N MET A 63 7.07 1.81 5.33
CA MET A 63 6.78 0.84 6.38
C MET A 63 7.97 -0.07 6.69
N GLY A 64 8.07 -0.47 7.95
CA GLY A 64 9.14 -1.33 8.43
C GLY A 64 10.41 -0.56 8.81
N THR A 65 11.30 -1.26 9.48
CA THR A 65 12.60 -0.79 9.91
C THR A 65 13.41 -1.96 10.49
N ASP A 66 14.73 -1.83 10.50
CA ASP A 66 15.64 -2.75 11.17
C ASP A 66 15.74 -2.52 12.69
N GLN A 67 14.99 -1.56 13.21
CA GLN A 67 14.99 -1.19 14.63
C GLN A 67 13.74 -1.70 15.35
N ASN A 68 13.85 -1.87 16.66
CA ASN A 68 12.73 -2.17 17.57
C ASN A 68 11.90 -3.42 17.19
N ASN A 69 12.52 -4.39 16.51
CA ASN A 69 11.86 -5.63 16.08
C ASN A 69 10.53 -5.36 15.35
N ALA A 70 10.54 -4.48 14.36
CA ALA A 70 9.36 -4.19 13.56
C ALA A 70 8.76 -5.48 13.00
N GLU A 71 7.46 -5.66 13.20
CA GLU A 71 6.67 -6.76 12.64
C GLU A 71 5.35 -6.18 12.12
N ILE A 72 5.26 -6.00 10.81
CA ILE A 72 4.10 -5.38 10.18
C ILE A 72 3.51 -6.35 9.16
N ILE A 73 2.21 -6.62 9.28
CA ILE A 73 1.43 -7.29 8.25
C ILE A 73 0.51 -6.25 7.62
N PHE A 74 0.63 -6.08 6.31
CA PHE A 74 -0.07 -5.03 5.58
C PHE A 74 -0.81 -5.60 4.37
N HIS A 75 -2.11 -5.33 4.28
CA HIS A 75 -2.95 -5.59 3.12
C HIS A 75 -3.35 -4.26 2.48
N GLY A 76 -2.76 -3.93 1.34
CA GLY A 76 -3.09 -2.74 0.55
C GLY A 76 -3.94 -3.11 -0.65
N VAL A 77 -5.23 -2.74 -0.64
CA VAL A 77 -6.20 -3.16 -1.63
C VAL A 77 -7.07 -2.01 -2.13
N ASN A 78 -7.25 -1.92 -3.43
CA ASN A 78 -8.12 -0.95 -4.10
C ASN A 78 -7.90 0.52 -3.71
N ASN A 79 -6.64 0.92 -3.47
CA ASN A 79 -6.29 2.31 -3.26
C ASN A 79 -5.98 2.99 -4.60
N TYR A 80 -6.24 4.29 -4.67
CA TYR A 80 -5.94 5.12 -5.82
C TYR A 80 -4.80 6.08 -5.49
N PHE A 81 -3.65 5.88 -6.14
CA PHE A 81 -2.47 6.73 -6.04
C PHE A 81 -2.40 7.59 -7.29
N LYS A 82 -2.31 8.92 -7.12
CA LYS A 82 -2.30 9.84 -8.25
C LYS A 82 -1.33 10.99 -8.06
N ASP A 83 -0.63 11.36 -9.15
CA ASP A 83 0.28 12.50 -9.18
C ASP A 83 1.29 12.47 -8.00
N ILE A 84 2.05 11.37 -7.89
CA ILE A 84 3.12 11.23 -6.88
C ILE A 84 4.46 11.42 -7.57
N GLY A 85 5.13 12.53 -7.28
CA GLY A 85 6.37 12.94 -7.92
C GLY A 85 7.59 12.10 -7.53
N GLY A 86 7.55 11.38 -6.40
CA GLY A 86 8.57 10.47 -5.91
C GLY A 86 8.07 9.02 -5.86
N HIS A 87 8.15 8.39 -4.69
CA HIS A 87 7.75 7.00 -4.53
C HIS A 87 6.48 6.85 -3.69
N ALA A 88 5.62 5.89 -4.07
CA ALA A 88 4.52 5.46 -3.21
C ALA A 88 5.03 4.48 -2.14
N PHE A 89 5.12 3.19 -2.44
CA PHE A 89 5.57 2.19 -1.48
C PHE A 89 7.09 2.17 -1.30
N ASP A 90 7.52 2.37 -0.05
CA ASP A 90 8.89 2.23 0.41
C ASP A 90 8.88 1.26 1.60
N ILE A 91 9.19 -0.02 1.32
CA ILE A 91 8.97 -1.12 2.25
C ILE A 91 10.32 -1.65 2.74
N ASP A 92 10.55 -1.60 4.05
CA ASP A 92 11.77 -2.04 4.67
C ASP A 92 11.60 -3.39 5.40
N VAL A 93 12.63 -3.84 6.07
CA VAL A 93 12.64 -5.11 6.82
C VAL A 93 11.56 -5.16 7.91
N GLY A 94 11.21 -6.36 8.34
CA GLY A 94 10.16 -6.56 9.33
C GLY A 94 8.74 -6.49 8.78
N THR A 95 8.56 -6.51 7.45
CA THR A 95 7.24 -6.38 6.82
C THR A 95 6.82 -7.61 6.03
N THR A 96 5.53 -7.88 6.08
CA THR A 96 4.81 -8.82 5.22
C THR A 96 3.69 -8.06 4.54
N VAL A 97 3.71 -7.99 3.21
CA VAL A 97 2.86 -7.08 2.45
C VAL A 97 2.16 -7.82 1.30
N LEU A 98 0.84 -7.63 1.19
CA LEU A 98 0.06 -7.95 0.01
C LEU A 98 -0.44 -6.66 -0.63
N LEU A 99 -0.11 -6.47 -1.91
CA LEU A 99 -0.61 -5.35 -2.73
C LEU A 99 -1.42 -5.90 -3.88
N GLU A 100 -2.73 -5.64 -3.87
CA GLU A 100 -3.66 -6.10 -4.90
C GLU A 100 -4.68 -5.01 -5.27
N GLY A 101 -5.07 -4.97 -6.55
CA GLY A 101 -6.12 -4.09 -7.03
C GLY A 101 -5.88 -2.59 -6.85
N ASN A 102 -4.66 -2.15 -6.58
CA ASN A 102 -4.37 -0.73 -6.46
C ASN A 102 -4.17 -0.09 -7.85
N TYR A 103 -4.58 1.15 -7.99
CA TYR A 103 -4.43 1.92 -9.22
C TYR A 103 -3.42 3.05 -9.04
N PHE A 104 -2.39 3.06 -9.89
CA PHE A 104 -1.32 4.08 -9.89
C PHE A 104 -1.44 4.91 -11.16
N ASP A 105 -1.68 6.22 -11.02
CA ASP A 105 -1.85 7.18 -12.10
C ASP A 105 -0.82 8.32 -11.94
N ALA A 106 0.10 8.44 -12.89
CA ALA A 106 1.19 9.41 -12.84
C ALA A 106 2.04 9.32 -11.54
N VAL A 107 2.37 8.11 -11.10
CA VAL A 107 3.26 7.86 -9.96
C VAL A 107 4.65 7.55 -10.46
N SER A 108 5.65 8.38 -10.12
CA SER A 108 7.03 8.22 -10.64
C SER A 108 7.65 6.89 -10.26
N THR A 109 7.52 6.48 -9.01
CA THR A 109 8.03 5.21 -8.49
C THR A 109 6.95 4.53 -7.65
N PRO A 110 6.09 3.69 -8.24
CA PRO A 110 5.02 3.00 -7.49
C PRO A 110 5.54 2.18 -6.31
N ILE A 111 6.72 1.58 -6.46
CA ILE A 111 7.40 0.85 -5.39
C ILE A 111 8.91 1.01 -5.54
N THR A 112 9.64 1.19 -4.43
CA THR A 112 11.11 1.30 -4.45
C THR A 112 11.75 -0.06 -4.74
N THR A 113 12.90 -0.05 -5.40
CA THR A 113 13.64 -1.29 -5.73
C THR A 113 14.06 -2.05 -4.48
N ASP A 114 14.45 -1.33 -3.42
CA ASP A 114 14.84 -1.92 -2.14
C ASP A 114 13.73 -2.73 -1.50
N SER A 115 12.48 -2.33 -1.68
CA SER A 115 11.30 -3.04 -1.18
C SER A 115 11.24 -4.50 -1.62
N LEU A 116 11.75 -4.80 -2.82
CA LEU A 116 11.73 -6.17 -3.38
C LEU A 116 12.68 -7.13 -2.66
N THR A 117 13.71 -6.60 -2.03
CA THR A 117 14.76 -7.41 -1.37
C THR A 117 14.69 -7.36 0.15
N LYS A 118 14.15 -6.30 0.71
CA LYS A 118 14.09 -6.10 2.17
C LYS A 118 12.83 -6.65 2.82
N SER A 119 11.77 -6.87 2.07
CA SER A 119 10.45 -7.24 2.61
C SER A 119 9.95 -8.59 2.12
N ASN A 120 8.96 -9.15 2.82
CA ASN A 120 8.14 -10.25 2.33
C ASN A 120 6.97 -9.65 1.54
N LEU A 121 7.19 -9.36 0.27
CA LEU A 121 6.21 -8.70 -0.58
C LEU A 121 5.54 -9.69 -1.53
N TYR A 122 4.21 -9.63 -1.62
CA TYR A 122 3.42 -10.19 -2.69
C TYR A 122 2.71 -9.05 -3.42
N SER A 123 3.16 -8.74 -4.64
CA SER A 123 2.62 -7.70 -5.50
C SER A 123 2.02 -8.31 -6.75
N VAL A 124 0.71 -8.17 -6.94
CA VAL A 124 -0.03 -8.79 -8.04
C VAL A 124 0.06 -7.93 -9.29
N VAL A 125 0.69 -8.44 -10.35
CA VAL A 125 0.89 -7.72 -11.61
C VAL A 125 0.37 -8.51 -12.81
N THR A 126 0.40 -9.84 -12.70
CA THR A 126 0.00 -10.76 -13.78
C THR A 126 -1.17 -11.65 -13.34
N VAL A 127 -1.78 -12.32 -14.31
CA VAL A 127 -2.81 -13.35 -14.05
C VAL A 127 -2.25 -14.52 -13.22
N ASP A 128 -0.98 -14.89 -13.45
CA ASP A 128 -0.33 -15.95 -12.68
C ASP A 128 -0.10 -15.52 -11.22
N ASP A 129 0.34 -14.28 -10.98
CA ASP A 129 0.45 -13.73 -9.62
C ASP A 129 -0.92 -13.76 -8.92
N ALA A 130 -1.98 -13.33 -9.62
CA ALA A 130 -3.34 -13.32 -9.08
C ALA A 130 -3.82 -14.71 -8.66
N SER A 131 -3.59 -15.71 -9.50
CA SER A 131 -3.96 -17.12 -9.22
C SER A 131 -3.17 -17.72 -8.07
N GLY A 132 -1.93 -17.27 -7.85
CA GLY A 132 -1.04 -17.73 -6.77
C GLY A 132 -1.61 -17.49 -5.36
N CYS A 133 -2.50 -16.53 -5.19
CA CYS A 133 -3.19 -16.28 -3.91
C CYS A 133 -4.11 -17.43 -3.48
N THR A 134 -4.64 -18.21 -4.44
CA THR A 134 -5.76 -19.15 -4.21
C THR A 134 -5.42 -20.20 -3.16
N ALA A 135 -4.22 -20.78 -3.23
CA ALA A 135 -3.82 -21.87 -2.34
C ALA A 135 -3.73 -21.42 -0.86
N SER A 136 -3.23 -20.22 -0.62
CA SER A 136 -2.99 -19.69 0.74
C SER A 136 -4.16 -18.90 1.28
N LEU A 137 -4.78 -18.05 0.45
CA LEU A 137 -5.79 -17.10 0.87
C LEU A 137 -7.22 -17.54 0.55
N GLY A 138 -7.38 -18.48 -0.40
CA GLY A 138 -8.70 -19.03 -0.76
C GLY A 138 -9.46 -18.24 -1.82
N TYR A 139 -8.84 -17.21 -2.42
CA TYR A 139 -9.42 -16.41 -3.50
C TYR A 139 -8.34 -16.02 -4.53
N ILE A 140 -8.78 -15.56 -5.70
CA ILE A 140 -7.90 -15.01 -6.72
C ILE A 140 -7.72 -13.52 -6.42
N CYS A 141 -6.46 -13.08 -6.25
CA CYS A 141 -6.14 -11.67 -6.01
C CYS A 141 -6.43 -10.81 -7.24
N GLU A 142 -6.64 -9.52 -7.05
CA GLU A 142 -6.78 -8.55 -8.14
C GLU A 142 -5.42 -7.94 -8.51
N TRP A 143 -5.15 -7.76 -9.79
CA TRP A 143 -3.90 -7.14 -10.23
C TRP A 143 -3.85 -5.64 -9.96
N ASN A 144 -2.64 -5.11 -9.74
CA ASN A 144 -2.41 -3.67 -9.66
C ASN A 144 -2.30 -3.08 -11.07
N ARG A 145 -2.78 -1.86 -11.26
CA ARG A 145 -2.80 -1.18 -12.56
C ARG A 145 -1.95 0.09 -12.56
N LEU A 146 -1.23 0.30 -13.67
CA LEU A 146 -0.41 1.49 -13.92
C LEU A 146 -1.01 2.29 -15.08
N ALA A 147 -1.08 3.62 -14.91
CA ALA A 147 -1.42 4.59 -15.94
C ALA A 147 -0.40 5.72 -15.90
N GLY A 148 0.46 5.83 -16.92
CA GLY A 148 1.50 6.87 -16.96
C GLY A 148 2.49 6.85 -15.80
N SER A 149 2.59 5.72 -15.09
CA SER A 149 3.42 5.54 -13.90
C SER A 149 4.70 4.78 -14.24
N GLY A 150 5.67 4.84 -13.32
CA GLY A 150 6.88 4.03 -13.36
C GLY A 150 6.59 2.53 -13.20
N SER A 151 7.65 1.72 -13.15
CA SER A 151 7.50 0.27 -13.05
C SER A 151 6.96 -0.17 -11.68
N PHE A 152 6.13 -1.22 -11.72
CA PHE A 152 5.67 -1.94 -10.54
C PHE A 152 5.97 -3.42 -10.78
N PRO A 153 7.13 -3.91 -10.34
CA PRO A 153 7.55 -5.27 -10.62
C PRO A 153 6.72 -6.28 -9.83
N SER A 154 6.47 -7.44 -10.45
CA SER A 154 5.94 -8.61 -9.75
C SER A 154 6.90 -9.05 -8.66
N SER A 155 6.37 -9.33 -7.49
CA SER A 155 7.05 -10.01 -6.40
C SER A 155 6.11 -11.07 -5.83
N THR A 156 6.58 -12.31 -5.77
CA THR A 156 5.75 -13.47 -5.42
C THR A 156 6.28 -14.21 -4.19
N SER A 157 6.52 -13.47 -3.11
CA SER A 157 7.00 -14.06 -1.85
C SER A 157 5.98 -15.07 -1.28
N SER A 158 6.33 -16.34 -1.30
CA SER A 158 5.53 -17.39 -0.64
C SER A 158 5.43 -17.18 0.87
N THR A 159 6.47 -16.57 1.48
CA THR A 159 6.47 -16.18 2.90
C THR A 159 5.38 -15.14 3.17
N ALA A 160 5.18 -14.18 2.26
CA ALA A 160 4.10 -13.20 2.42
C ALA A 160 2.73 -13.87 2.49
N LEU A 161 2.43 -14.76 1.55
CA LEU A 161 1.14 -15.49 1.55
C LEU A 161 1.00 -16.42 2.76
N SER A 162 2.06 -17.09 3.18
CA SER A 162 2.05 -17.97 4.35
C SER A 162 1.78 -17.18 5.65
N ASN A 163 2.36 -16.00 5.79
CA ASN A 163 2.16 -15.14 6.95
C ASN A 163 0.76 -14.49 6.96
N LEU A 164 0.16 -14.27 5.80
CA LEU A 164 -1.20 -13.73 5.66
C LEU A 164 -2.28 -14.81 5.82
N ALA A 165 -2.00 -16.07 5.51
CA ALA A 165 -2.96 -17.17 5.53
C ALA A 165 -3.73 -17.32 6.85
N PRO A 166 -3.13 -17.14 8.06
CA PRO A 166 -3.87 -17.17 9.33
C PRO A 166 -4.95 -16.08 9.44
N TYR A 167 -4.81 -14.99 8.69
CA TYR A 167 -5.70 -13.82 8.72
C TYR A 167 -6.66 -13.74 7.52
N LYS A 168 -6.72 -14.78 6.68
CA LYS A 168 -7.50 -14.78 5.43
C LYS A 168 -8.98 -14.44 5.61
N SER A 169 -9.57 -14.79 6.75
CA SER A 169 -10.97 -14.44 7.05
C SER A 169 -11.19 -12.96 7.42
N SER A 170 -10.12 -12.23 7.68
CA SER A 170 -10.13 -10.80 8.01
C SER A 170 -9.65 -9.93 6.85
N LEU A 171 -9.17 -10.54 5.76
CA LEU A 171 -8.82 -9.79 4.55
C LEU A 171 -10.11 -9.26 3.90
N VAL A 172 -10.08 -7.99 3.51
CA VAL A 172 -11.22 -7.40 2.79
C VAL A 172 -11.22 -7.84 1.34
N GLY A 173 -12.40 -8.00 0.76
CA GLY A 173 -12.55 -8.30 -0.67
C GLY A 173 -12.16 -7.10 -1.54
N HIS A 174 -11.86 -7.37 -2.79
CA HIS A 174 -11.53 -6.37 -3.81
C HIS A 174 -12.67 -6.15 -4.80
N ILE A 175 -12.67 -4.99 -5.45
CA ILE A 175 -13.37 -4.72 -6.71
C ILE A 175 -12.39 -4.80 -7.88
N GLY A 176 -12.88 -4.88 -9.09
CA GLY A 176 -12.02 -4.85 -10.27
C GLY A 176 -11.23 -3.54 -10.34
N VAL A 177 -9.94 -3.62 -10.62
CA VAL A 177 -9.03 -2.46 -10.59
C VAL A 177 -9.44 -1.32 -11.52
N ALA A 178 -10.15 -1.62 -12.62
CA ALA A 178 -10.64 -0.60 -13.55
C ALA A 178 -11.65 0.35 -12.90
N ASP A 179 -12.40 -0.12 -11.90
CA ASP A 179 -13.43 0.65 -11.20
C ASP A 179 -12.88 1.44 -10.01
N VAL A 180 -11.64 1.17 -9.60
CA VAL A 180 -11.03 1.77 -8.40
C VAL A 180 -11.00 3.30 -8.44
N PRO A 181 -10.56 3.98 -9.53
CA PRO A 181 -10.53 5.44 -9.53
C PRO A 181 -11.92 6.06 -9.31
N ALA A 182 -12.94 5.54 -9.99
CA ALA A 182 -14.30 6.06 -9.86
C ALA A 182 -14.87 5.80 -8.45
N SER A 183 -14.67 4.58 -7.94
CA SER A 183 -15.13 4.18 -6.60
C SER A 183 -14.45 5.01 -5.51
N VAL A 184 -13.12 5.15 -5.58
CA VAL A 184 -12.36 5.89 -4.57
C VAL A 184 -12.71 7.38 -4.58
N LEU A 185 -12.78 8.02 -5.75
CA LEU A 185 -13.17 9.43 -5.85
C LEU A 185 -14.60 9.70 -5.36
N ALA A 186 -15.48 8.71 -5.43
CA ALA A 186 -16.84 8.84 -4.91
C ALA A 186 -16.91 8.68 -3.38
N ASN A 187 -16.05 7.86 -2.78
CA ASN A 187 -16.20 7.40 -1.39
C ASN A 187 -15.10 7.88 -0.44
N ALA A 188 -13.94 8.33 -0.93
CA ALA A 188 -12.85 8.78 -0.07
C ALA A 188 -12.99 10.26 0.30
N GLY A 189 -12.72 10.60 1.56
CA GLY A 189 -12.69 11.95 2.08
C GLY A 189 -13.87 12.31 2.97
N ILE A 190 -13.78 13.49 3.58
CA ILE A 190 -14.75 13.99 4.56
C ILE A 190 -16.13 14.12 3.93
N GLY A 191 -17.15 13.61 4.63
CA GLY A 191 -18.54 13.73 4.25
C GLY A 191 -19.00 12.79 3.12
N LYS A 192 -18.20 11.80 2.75
CA LYS A 192 -18.52 10.82 1.71
C LYS A 192 -18.89 9.43 2.24
N ILE A 193 -18.77 9.21 3.55
CA ILE A 193 -19.14 7.97 4.25
C ILE A 193 -20.40 8.20 5.06
#